data_6af4117d3b7d12210aaada535f704bcb
#
_entry.id   6af4117d3b7d12210aaada535f704bcb
#
_cell.length_a   1.000
_cell.length_b   1.000
_cell.length_c   1.000
_cell.angle_alpha   90.00
_cell.angle_beta   90.00
_cell.angle_gamma   90.00
#
_symmetry.space_group_name_H-M   'P 1'
#
loop_
_entity.id
_entity.type
_entity.pdbx_description
1 polymer ?
#
loop_
_entity_poly.entity_id
_entity_poly.type
_entity_poly.pdbx_seq_one_letter_code
_entity_poly.pdbx_strand_id
1 'polypeptide(L)'
;MKKTNHKYARIISLCLLFVAVILLTACTNGKPDNRDDAKGTMNIDFGENGMIRNGTEYDTYQVKEGQKGIISIRVSKESGRLDIDVYPVDNKDKPNYTGRDLDSASFDVIVEEPGEYHVCFTAVEFVGDYGTRWKTEDNTDR
;
A
#
# COMPACT_ATOMS: atom_id res chain seq x y z
N MET A 1 -53.58 8.17 41.72
CA MET A 1 -52.38 7.37 41.97
C MET A 1 -52.08 6.49 40.77
N LYS A 2 -51.07 6.82 39.98
CA LYS A 2 -50.68 6.03 38.80
C LYS A 2 -49.70 4.94 39.23
N LYS A 3 -50.11 3.67 39.18
CA LYS A 3 -49.24 2.54 39.35
C LYS A 3 -48.29 2.44 38.13
N THR A 4 -47.10 2.91 38.26
CA THR A 4 -46.03 2.71 37.25
C THR A 4 -45.71 1.21 37.19
N ASN A 5 -45.90 0.60 36.01
CA ASN A 5 -45.67 -0.81 35.78
C ASN A 5 -44.14 -1.09 35.82
N HIS A 6 -43.65 -1.55 36.97
CA HIS A 6 -42.26 -1.96 37.16
C HIS A 6 -41.72 -3.02 36.18
N LYS A 7 -42.63 -3.71 35.47
CA LYS A 7 -42.27 -4.71 34.46
C LYS A 7 -41.66 -4.07 33.22
N TYR A 8 -42.17 -2.92 32.79
CA TYR A 8 -41.62 -2.23 31.60
C TYR A 8 -40.28 -1.54 31.88
N ALA A 9 -40.07 -1.04 33.09
CA ALA A 9 -38.81 -0.42 33.48
C ALA A 9 -37.64 -1.43 33.45
N ARG A 10 -37.88 -2.69 33.80
CA ARG A 10 -36.86 -3.76 33.76
C ARG A 10 -36.54 -4.19 32.34
N ILE A 11 -37.53 -4.21 31.43
CA ILE A 11 -37.33 -4.59 30.03
C ILE A 11 -36.55 -3.48 29.28
N ILE A 12 -36.88 -2.22 29.55
CA ILE A 12 -36.16 -1.08 28.93
C ILE A 12 -34.71 -1.03 29.43
N SER A 13 -34.46 -1.31 30.69
CA SER A 13 -33.10 -1.35 31.27
C SER A 13 -32.27 -2.50 30.67
N LEU A 14 -32.90 -3.66 30.40
CA LEU A 14 -32.22 -4.79 29.78
C LEU A 14 -31.87 -4.54 28.32
N CYS A 15 -32.78 -3.89 27.58
CA CYS A 15 -32.54 -3.50 26.18
C CYS A 15 -31.44 -2.45 26.05
N LEU A 16 -31.36 -1.47 26.95
CA LEU A 16 -30.30 -0.46 26.98
C LEU A 16 -28.93 -1.08 27.27
N LEU A 17 -28.85 -2.09 28.13
CA LEU A 17 -27.61 -2.82 28.40
C LEU A 17 -27.14 -3.63 27.18
N PHE A 18 -28.07 -4.23 26.41
CA PHE A 18 -27.73 -4.96 25.19
C PHE A 18 -27.23 -4.04 24.09
N VAL A 19 -27.83 -2.85 23.92
CA VAL A 19 -27.37 -1.86 22.92
C VAL A 19 -25.98 -1.31 23.30
N ALA A 20 -25.69 -1.10 24.58
CA ALA A 20 -24.37 -0.67 25.04
C ALA A 20 -23.27 -1.70 24.77
N VAL A 21 -23.58 -3.00 24.88
CA VAL A 21 -22.61 -4.08 24.61
C VAL A 21 -22.33 -4.19 23.10
N ILE A 22 -23.32 -3.94 22.25
CA ILE A 22 -23.14 -4.00 20.78
C ILE A 22 -22.29 -2.80 20.29
N LEU A 23 -22.39 -1.63 20.93
CA LEU A 23 -21.59 -0.46 20.58
C LEU A 23 -20.12 -0.56 21.00
N LEU A 24 -19.78 -1.42 21.97
CA LEU A 24 -18.41 -1.65 22.42
C LEU A 24 -17.65 -2.67 21.57
N THR A 25 -18.33 -3.46 20.75
CA THR A 25 -17.68 -4.45 19.86
C THR A 25 -17.41 -3.93 18.44
N ALA A 26 -17.81 -2.69 18.12
CA ALA A 26 -17.58 -2.08 16.80
C ALA A 26 -16.26 -1.30 16.68
N CYS A 27 -15.41 -1.29 17.71
CA CYS A 27 -14.12 -0.60 17.71
C CYS A 27 -12.95 -1.52 18.01
N THR A 28 -12.95 -2.73 17.50
CA THR A 28 -11.70 -3.51 17.46
C THR A 28 -11.69 -4.35 16.22
N ASN A 29 -10.88 -3.95 15.32
CA ASN A 29 -9.99 -4.73 14.49
C ASN A 29 -9.76 -4.05 13.14
N GLY A 30 -9.38 -2.77 13.21
CA GLY A 30 -8.30 -2.36 12.34
C GLY A 30 -7.05 -3.02 12.93
N LYS A 31 -6.79 -4.27 12.56
CA LYS A 31 -5.50 -4.87 12.73
C LYS A 31 -4.52 -3.87 12.09
N PRO A 32 -3.55 -3.29 12.82
CA PRO A 32 -2.47 -2.63 12.12
C PRO A 32 -1.90 -3.71 11.23
N ASP A 33 -1.96 -3.49 9.93
CA ASP A 33 -1.31 -4.36 8.97
C ASP A 33 0.17 -4.18 9.25
N ASN A 34 0.71 -5.02 10.15
CA ASN A 34 2.13 -5.14 10.42
C ASN A 34 2.74 -5.79 9.18
N ARG A 35 2.85 -4.98 8.12
CA ARG A 35 3.71 -5.28 6.97
C ARG A 35 5.19 -5.13 7.32
N ASP A 36 5.52 -5.09 8.61
CA ASP A 36 6.88 -4.94 9.12
C ASP A 36 7.79 -6.15 8.88
N ASP A 37 7.22 -7.28 8.43
CA ASP A 37 7.98 -8.47 8.07
C ASP A 37 7.74 -8.88 6.60
N ALA A 38 7.58 -7.90 5.72
CA ALA A 38 7.48 -8.16 4.29
C ALA A 38 8.81 -8.68 3.75
N LYS A 39 9.11 -9.93 4.03
CA LYS A 39 9.82 -10.82 3.14
C LYS A 39 9.16 -10.63 1.77
N GLY A 40 9.77 -9.78 0.95
CA GLY A 40 9.31 -9.24 -0.31
C GLY A 40 8.15 -9.96 -0.96
N THR A 41 6.95 -9.48 -0.73
CA THR A 41 5.81 -9.90 -1.52
C THR A 41 5.86 -9.12 -2.82
N MET A 42 6.06 -9.83 -3.92
CA MET A 42 5.96 -9.24 -5.25
C MET A 42 4.48 -8.99 -5.48
N ASN A 43 4.02 -7.75 -5.38
CA ASN A 43 2.74 -7.35 -5.92
C ASN A 43 2.91 -7.23 -7.43
N ILE A 44 2.80 -8.36 -8.10
CA ILE A 44 2.65 -8.38 -9.56
C ILE A 44 1.16 -8.30 -9.78
N ASP A 45 0.66 -7.14 -10.17
CA ASP A 45 -0.65 -7.06 -10.77
C ASP A 45 -0.50 -7.59 -12.20
N PHE A 46 -0.76 -8.90 -12.33
CA PHE A 46 -0.88 -9.53 -13.64
C PHE A 46 -2.21 -9.07 -14.23
N GLY A 47 -2.20 -7.97 -14.98
CA GLY A 47 -3.31 -7.67 -15.86
C GLY A 47 -3.55 -8.89 -16.75
N GLU A 48 -4.82 -9.19 -17.01
CA GLU A 48 -5.16 -10.23 -17.98
C GLU A 48 -4.41 -9.96 -19.28
N ASN A 49 -3.72 -10.98 -19.79
CA ASN A 49 -2.93 -10.91 -21.02
C ASN A 49 -3.69 -10.17 -22.12
N GLY A 50 -3.10 -9.11 -22.65
CA GLY A 50 -3.65 -8.32 -23.76
C GLY A 50 -4.56 -7.15 -23.36
N MET A 51 -4.72 -6.83 -22.06
CA MET A 51 -5.47 -5.65 -21.66
C MET A 51 -4.65 -4.38 -21.83
N ILE A 52 -5.21 -3.41 -22.54
CA ILE A 52 -4.60 -2.08 -22.70
C ILE A 52 -4.78 -1.29 -21.41
N ARG A 53 -3.68 -0.82 -20.83
CA ARG A 53 -3.68 -0.01 -19.61
C ARG A 53 -3.44 1.46 -19.95
N ASN A 54 -4.23 2.32 -19.30
CA ASN A 54 -4.06 3.78 -19.34
C ASN A 54 -4.27 4.32 -17.94
N GLY A 55 -3.38 5.20 -17.50
CA GLY A 55 -3.51 5.89 -16.21
C GLY A 55 -2.24 5.85 -15.40
N THR A 56 -2.37 6.31 -14.17
CA THR A 56 -1.28 6.37 -13.20
C THR A 56 -1.70 5.63 -11.93
N GLU A 57 -0.85 4.75 -11.46
CA GLU A 57 -0.98 4.05 -10.19
C GLU A 57 0.33 4.11 -9.42
N TYR A 58 0.28 3.89 -8.10
CA TYR A 58 1.48 3.93 -7.27
C TYR A 58 1.40 2.94 -6.12
N ASP A 59 2.58 2.41 -5.76
CA ASP A 59 2.81 1.67 -4.53
C ASP A 59 3.53 2.56 -3.51
N THR A 60 3.32 2.31 -2.23
CA THR A 60 3.95 3.06 -1.14
C THR A 60 4.80 2.14 -0.28
N TYR A 61 6.03 2.57 0.00
CA TYR A 61 7.02 1.82 0.78
C TYR A 61 7.66 2.69 1.86
N GLN A 62 8.00 2.07 3.00
CA GLN A 62 8.60 2.76 4.15
C GLN A 62 10.02 2.26 4.41
N VAL A 63 10.99 3.19 4.48
CA VAL A 63 12.36 2.95 4.96
C VAL A 63 12.48 3.49 6.37
N LYS A 64 12.94 2.67 7.31
CA LYS A 64 13.20 3.08 8.70
C LYS A 64 14.62 3.61 8.84
N GLU A 65 14.84 4.41 9.90
CA GLU A 65 16.18 4.88 10.25
C GLU A 65 17.14 3.68 10.45
N GLY A 66 18.35 3.80 9.92
CA GLY A 66 19.36 2.73 9.95
C GLY A 66 19.16 1.63 8.90
N GLN A 67 18.18 1.77 8.02
CA GLN A 67 17.92 0.84 6.93
C GLN A 67 18.09 1.50 5.57
N LYS A 68 18.36 0.68 4.55
CA LYS A 68 18.18 1.01 3.14
C LYS A 68 17.05 0.18 2.56
N GLY A 69 16.29 0.78 1.64
CA GLY A 69 15.27 0.09 0.87
C GLY A 69 15.79 -0.33 -0.50
N ILE A 70 15.37 -1.49 -0.96
CA ILE A 70 15.64 -1.99 -2.31
C ILE A 70 14.32 -2.29 -2.98
N ILE A 71 14.03 -1.55 -4.05
CA ILE A 71 12.83 -1.68 -4.86
C ILE A 71 13.21 -2.39 -6.13
N SER A 72 12.91 -3.69 -6.22
CA SER A 72 13.13 -4.46 -7.45
C SER A 72 11.94 -4.22 -8.38
N ILE A 73 12.20 -3.66 -9.55
CA ILE A 73 11.20 -3.33 -10.57
C ILE A 73 11.35 -4.33 -11.72
N ARG A 74 10.21 -4.82 -12.21
CA ARG A 74 10.15 -5.66 -13.39
C ARG A 74 9.11 -5.10 -14.35
N VAL A 75 9.48 -5.04 -15.64
CA VAL A 75 8.62 -4.64 -16.76
C VAL A 75 8.72 -5.71 -17.84
N SER A 76 7.57 -6.11 -18.39
CA SER A 76 7.46 -6.94 -19.59
C SER A 76 6.53 -6.21 -20.55
N LYS A 77 7.06 -5.52 -21.53
CA LYS A 77 6.34 -4.65 -22.47
C LYS A 77 6.10 -5.39 -23.78
N GLU A 78 4.86 -5.40 -24.23
CA GLU A 78 4.48 -5.83 -25.58
C GLU A 78 4.29 -4.62 -26.50
N SER A 79 3.62 -3.56 -26.02
CA SER A 79 3.41 -2.32 -26.77
C SER A 79 3.05 -1.15 -25.83
N GLY A 80 2.90 0.05 -26.39
CA GLY A 80 2.53 1.25 -25.65
C GLY A 80 3.71 1.86 -24.89
N ARG A 81 3.41 2.73 -23.92
CA ARG A 81 4.41 3.46 -23.13
C ARG A 81 4.20 3.22 -21.66
N LEU A 82 5.30 3.00 -20.90
CA LEU A 82 5.34 2.95 -19.46
C LEU A 82 6.43 3.85 -18.92
N ASP A 83 6.04 4.81 -18.09
CA ASP A 83 6.94 5.65 -17.32
C ASP A 83 6.93 5.22 -15.87
N ILE A 84 8.08 5.28 -15.19
CA ILE A 84 8.21 4.93 -13.78
C ILE A 84 9.00 6.03 -13.07
N ASP A 85 8.46 6.52 -11.95
CA ASP A 85 9.13 7.43 -11.04
C ASP A 85 9.18 6.82 -9.62
N VAL A 86 10.34 6.91 -8.96
CA VAL A 86 10.51 6.56 -7.54
C VAL A 86 10.93 7.83 -6.82
N TYR A 87 10.14 8.27 -5.86
CA TYR A 87 10.40 9.52 -5.14
C TYR A 87 9.93 9.45 -3.68
N PRO A 88 10.59 10.21 -2.77
CA PRO A 88 10.11 10.37 -1.41
C PRO A 88 8.80 11.19 -1.42
N VAL A 89 7.83 10.77 -0.60
CA VAL A 89 6.47 11.38 -0.56
C VAL A 89 6.52 12.86 -0.22
N ASP A 90 7.46 13.26 0.64
CA ASP A 90 7.68 14.63 1.09
C ASP A 90 8.50 15.48 0.12
N ASN A 91 9.16 14.87 -0.87
CA ASN A 91 10.03 15.58 -1.82
C ASN A 91 9.94 15.02 -3.23
N LYS A 92 8.79 15.21 -3.85
CA LYS A 92 8.49 14.71 -5.20
C LYS A 92 9.42 15.28 -6.29
N ASP A 93 10.02 16.45 -6.05
CA ASP A 93 10.89 17.14 -7.01
C ASP A 93 12.30 16.55 -7.09
N LYS A 94 12.63 15.62 -6.17
CA LYS A 94 13.91 14.90 -6.14
C LYS A 94 13.71 13.39 -6.22
N PRO A 95 13.35 12.86 -7.41
CA PRO A 95 13.15 11.44 -7.57
C PRO A 95 14.49 10.68 -7.41
N ASN A 96 14.44 9.53 -6.77
CA ASN A 96 15.54 8.57 -6.72
C ASN A 96 15.74 7.86 -8.05
N TYR A 97 14.67 7.74 -8.82
CA TYR A 97 14.67 7.15 -10.15
C TYR A 97 13.58 7.77 -11.03
N THR A 98 13.91 7.94 -12.29
CA THR A 98 12.97 8.36 -13.34
C THR A 98 13.28 7.56 -14.61
N GLY A 99 12.32 6.77 -15.06
CA GLY A 99 12.36 6.06 -16.34
C GLY A 99 11.24 6.52 -17.25
N ARG A 100 11.53 6.74 -18.52
CA ARG A 100 10.53 7.14 -19.51
C ARG A 100 10.52 6.15 -20.65
N ASP A 101 9.30 5.78 -21.08
CA ASP A 101 9.06 4.83 -22.17
C ASP A 101 9.91 3.56 -22.02
N LEU A 102 9.82 2.94 -20.86
CA LEU A 102 10.64 1.79 -20.52
C LEU A 102 10.31 0.60 -21.41
N ASP A 103 11.35 -0.06 -21.88
CA ASP A 103 11.25 -1.39 -22.50
C ASP A 103 11.21 -2.49 -21.43
N SER A 104 11.08 -3.75 -21.87
CA SER A 104 11.16 -4.89 -20.96
C SER A 104 12.50 -4.89 -20.22
N ALA A 105 12.43 -4.85 -18.88
CA ALA A 105 13.60 -4.72 -18.02
C ALA A 105 13.33 -5.32 -16.63
N SER A 106 14.43 -5.60 -15.92
CA SER A 106 14.40 -5.91 -14.48
C SER A 106 15.60 -5.24 -13.83
N PHE A 107 15.35 -4.40 -12.82
CA PHE A 107 16.40 -3.63 -12.15
C PHE A 107 15.99 -3.27 -10.73
N ASP A 108 16.98 -2.86 -9.92
CA ASP A 108 16.78 -2.42 -8.55
C ASP A 108 16.98 -0.91 -8.44
N VAL A 109 16.12 -0.24 -7.67
CA VAL A 109 16.30 1.13 -7.20
C VAL A 109 16.60 1.08 -5.72
N ILE A 110 17.73 1.65 -5.31
CA ILE A 110 18.15 1.71 -3.91
C ILE A 110 17.75 3.07 -3.35
N VAL A 111 17.12 3.07 -2.18
CA VAL A 111 16.77 4.26 -1.41
C VAL A 111 17.40 4.15 -0.03
N GLU A 112 18.29 5.10 0.31
CA GLU A 112 19.14 5.05 1.50
C GLU A 112 18.64 5.92 2.65
N GLU A 113 17.84 6.94 2.33
CA GLU A 113 17.29 7.84 3.32
C GLU A 113 16.03 7.27 3.97
N PRO A 114 15.85 7.40 5.29
CA PRO A 114 14.60 7.01 5.93
C PRO A 114 13.45 7.89 5.44
N GLY A 115 12.28 7.30 5.26
CA GLY A 115 11.11 8.01 4.77
C GLY A 115 10.12 7.10 4.06
N GLU A 116 9.03 7.71 3.62
CA GLU A 116 8.02 7.06 2.80
C GLU A 116 8.28 7.35 1.33
N TYR A 117 8.19 6.34 0.48
CA TYR A 117 8.48 6.42 -0.95
C TYR A 117 7.30 5.95 -1.77
N HIS A 118 7.03 6.68 -2.86
CA HIS A 118 6.14 6.22 -3.91
C HIS A 118 6.92 5.64 -5.07
N VAL A 119 6.44 4.51 -5.59
CA VAL A 119 6.78 4.00 -6.93
C VAL A 119 5.57 4.24 -7.80
N CYS A 120 5.69 5.18 -8.72
CA CYS A 120 4.60 5.66 -9.57
C CYS A 120 4.76 5.10 -10.98
N PHE A 121 3.75 4.42 -11.48
CA PHE A 121 3.68 3.89 -12.84
C PHE A 121 2.68 4.72 -13.63
N THR A 122 3.10 5.21 -14.79
CA THR A 122 2.22 5.92 -15.72
C THR A 122 2.19 5.18 -17.05
N ALA A 123 1.05 4.59 -17.36
CA ALA A 123 0.81 3.80 -18.56
C ALA A 123 0.02 4.60 -19.60
N VAL A 124 0.42 4.50 -20.87
CA VAL A 124 -0.30 5.05 -22.02
C VAL A 124 -0.37 3.98 -23.10
N GLU A 125 -1.58 3.50 -23.37
CA GLU A 125 -1.83 2.39 -24.30
C GLU A 125 -0.92 1.18 -24.07
N PHE A 126 -0.49 0.99 -22.82
CA PHE A 126 0.46 -0.04 -22.43
C PHE A 126 -0.18 -1.42 -22.46
N VAL A 127 0.49 -2.35 -23.12
CA VAL A 127 0.20 -3.80 -23.11
C VAL A 127 1.42 -4.51 -22.57
N GLY A 128 1.22 -5.33 -21.54
CA GLY A 128 2.30 -6.03 -20.86
C GLY A 128 2.06 -6.07 -19.34
N ASP A 129 3.11 -6.47 -18.62
CA ASP A 129 3.11 -6.59 -17.17
C ASP A 129 4.19 -5.74 -16.54
N TYR A 130 3.92 -5.18 -15.36
CA TYR A 130 4.91 -4.52 -14.52
C TYR A 130 4.59 -4.74 -13.05
N GLY A 131 5.60 -4.60 -12.22
CA GLY A 131 5.41 -4.72 -10.78
C GLY A 131 6.68 -4.46 -10.00
N THR A 132 6.53 -4.40 -8.68
CA THR A 132 7.61 -4.15 -7.74
C THR A 132 7.71 -5.24 -6.69
N ARG A 133 8.93 -5.38 -6.16
CA ARG A 133 9.21 -6.10 -4.92
C ARG A 133 10.01 -5.20 -4.02
N TRP A 134 9.62 -5.12 -2.78
CA TRP A 134 10.30 -4.36 -1.76
C TRP A 134 11.03 -5.25 -0.76
N LYS A 135 12.23 -4.83 -0.35
CA LYS A 135 12.93 -5.36 0.81
C LYS A 135 13.73 -4.25 1.49
N THR A 136 13.96 -4.39 2.76
CA THR A 136 14.87 -3.53 3.54
C THR A 136 16.09 -4.32 3.98
N GLU A 137 17.23 -3.66 4.07
CA GLU A 137 18.46 -4.19 4.64
C GLU A 137 18.99 -3.19 5.67
N ASP A 138 19.55 -3.70 6.78
CA ASP A 138 20.17 -2.84 7.78
C ASP A 138 21.45 -2.22 7.21
N ASN A 139 21.65 -0.92 7.44
CA ASN A 139 22.91 -0.23 7.11
C ASN A 139 23.98 -0.65 8.11
N THR A 140 24.58 -1.83 7.90
CA THR A 140 25.62 -2.39 8.79
C THR A 140 26.99 -1.76 8.60
N ASP A 141 27.14 -0.81 7.68
CA ASP A 141 28.41 -0.19 7.31
C ASP A 141 28.54 1.28 7.75
N ARG A 142 28.28 1.53 9.07
CA ARG A 142 28.70 2.83 9.69
C ARG A 142 29.35 2.61 11.01
#